data_192e3aad5a7ae64befb51799cbaf1dc1
#
_entry.id   192e3aad5a7ae64befb51799cbaf1dc1
#
_cell.length_a   1.000
_cell.length_b   1.000
_cell.length_c   1.000
_cell.angle_alpha   90.00
_cell.angle_beta   90.00
_cell.angle_gamma   90.00
#
_symmetry.space_group_name_H-M   'P 1'
#
loop_
_entity.id
_entity.type
_entity.pdbx_description
1 polymer ?
#
loop_
_entity_poly.entity_id
_entity_poly.type
_entity_poly.pdbx_seq_one_letter_code
_entity_poly.pdbx_strand_id
1 'polypeptide(L)'
;MKLNKLVALGAACGIAIAGVGVATSASAEPVSNSYSLVGSDTLQDSMNAIVNGTTITGATVRVTSNNKTLGNFDAFGSAAIQTKPAGAFFGRPAGSGAGVTALRASITGANYSGNPAVPARQILGQVDIARSSSGPGGNANANGLLAYVPYGRDAIGFAYKGGDSSWANLTAAQLKAIYECTTTTVGGVTVKPRIPQSGSGTRSFFLGAIGNPTLGSCVSDATGTTPENDASVLGANELIPFSVANWVSQANGATGINTTTTSGVAFGSAVSGQAAFTGTAPNLVPNSSYYSDATFGRDTYLVVEYARITPSDAKYDASLANLVNPGVNNSLTSFGSLSSSVGAVKKKFGFLAPSTTNIQRAYATL
;
A
#
# COMPACT_ATOMS: atom_id res chain seq x y z
N MET A 1 61.57 45.71 29.74
CA MET A 1 61.14 45.19 28.45
C MET A 1 60.71 43.74 28.62
N LYS A 2 59.42 43.46 28.75
CA LYS A 2 58.90 42.10 28.77
C LYS A 2 57.58 42.07 28.03
N LEU A 3 57.54 41.29 26.99
CA LEU A 3 56.42 41.07 26.09
C LEU A 3 55.39 40.13 26.74
N ASN A 4 54.17 40.59 26.97
CA ASN A 4 53.10 39.79 27.46
C ASN A 4 52.36 39.15 26.27
N LYS A 5 52.37 37.82 26.20
CA LYS A 5 51.55 37.03 25.29
C LYS A 5 50.19 36.85 25.92
N LEU A 6 49.16 37.43 25.34
CA LEU A 6 47.76 37.06 25.62
C LEU A 6 47.42 35.74 24.93
N VAL A 7 47.09 34.74 25.72
CA VAL A 7 46.46 33.50 25.25
C VAL A 7 44.97 33.69 25.36
N ALA A 8 44.28 33.77 24.24
CA ALA A 8 42.82 33.74 24.20
C ALA A 8 42.33 32.29 24.32
N LEU A 9 41.75 31.97 25.47
CA LEU A 9 41.03 30.67 25.68
C LEU A 9 39.62 30.82 25.14
N GLY A 10 39.36 30.26 23.98
CA GLY A 10 38.02 30.12 23.42
C GLY A 10 37.25 29.00 24.15
N ALA A 11 36.32 29.37 24.99
CA ALA A 11 35.40 28.44 25.59
C ALA A 11 34.35 27.98 24.54
N ALA A 12 34.54 26.81 23.99
CA ALA A 12 33.51 26.14 23.18
C ALA A 12 32.48 25.53 24.14
N CYS A 13 31.39 26.24 24.40
CA CYS A 13 30.20 25.65 25.03
C CYS A 13 29.53 24.72 24.04
N GLY A 14 29.87 23.43 24.09
CA GLY A 14 29.11 22.38 23.41
C GLY A 14 27.79 22.17 24.11
N ILE A 15 26.71 22.66 23.52
CA ILE A 15 25.35 22.27 23.92
C ILE A 15 25.12 20.88 23.35
N ALA A 16 25.29 19.86 24.19
CA ALA A 16 24.83 18.51 23.88
C ALA A 16 23.30 18.50 24.03
N ILE A 17 22.57 18.79 22.96
CA ILE A 17 21.16 18.48 22.88
C ILE A 17 21.07 16.97 22.67
N ALA A 18 20.83 16.22 23.74
CA ALA A 18 20.42 14.83 23.67
C ALA A 18 18.98 14.78 23.13
N GLY A 19 18.82 15.04 21.84
CA GLY A 19 17.64 14.68 21.11
C GLY A 19 17.69 13.17 20.90
N VAL A 20 16.87 12.42 21.64
CA VAL A 20 16.53 11.07 21.24
C VAL A 20 15.65 11.18 19.99
N GLY A 21 16.28 11.52 18.89
CA GLY A 21 15.69 11.33 17.59
C GLY A 21 15.65 9.83 17.33
N VAL A 22 14.47 9.22 17.35
CA VAL A 22 14.27 7.99 16.61
C VAL A 22 14.74 8.29 15.19
N ALA A 23 15.94 7.85 14.87
CA ALA A 23 16.43 7.86 13.51
C ALA A 23 15.53 6.89 12.72
N THR A 24 14.42 7.41 12.20
CA THR A 24 13.77 6.76 11.09
C THR A 24 14.85 6.68 10.02
N SER A 25 15.22 5.45 9.64
CA SER A 25 16.11 5.23 8.52
C SER A 25 15.55 6.04 7.35
N ALA A 26 16.20 7.14 7.01
CA ALA A 26 15.87 7.89 5.81
C ALA A 26 16.20 6.96 4.65
N SER A 27 15.20 6.19 4.19
CA SER A 27 15.30 5.46 2.95
C SER A 27 15.50 6.52 1.87
N ALA A 28 16.66 6.50 1.22
CA ALA A 28 16.92 7.39 0.09
C ALA A 28 15.87 7.07 -0.97
N GLU A 29 14.98 8.01 -1.23
CA GLU A 29 13.95 7.85 -2.25
C GLU A 29 14.62 7.65 -3.62
N PRO A 30 14.27 6.61 -4.38
CA PRO A 30 14.87 6.37 -5.67
C PRO A 30 14.42 7.45 -6.66
N VAL A 31 15.35 8.00 -7.43
CA VAL A 31 14.99 8.78 -8.62
C VAL A 31 14.94 7.82 -9.79
N SER A 32 13.76 7.65 -10.41
CA SER A 32 13.58 6.67 -11.47
C SER A 32 14.22 7.13 -12.78
N ASN A 33 15.07 6.27 -13.35
CA ASN A 33 15.59 6.45 -14.69
C ASN A 33 14.79 5.71 -15.77
N SER A 34 13.67 5.08 -15.39
CA SER A 34 12.69 4.43 -16.28
C SER A 34 11.29 4.82 -15.85
N TYR A 35 10.59 3.95 -15.12
CA TYR A 35 9.22 4.19 -14.68
C TYR A 35 9.14 4.36 -13.17
N SER A 36 8.29 5.28 -12.73
CA SER A 36 8.01 5.55 -11.32
C SER A 36 6.67 4.96 -10.91
N LEU A 37 6.65 4.33 -9.74
CA LEU A 37 5.48 3.68 -9.15
C LEU A 37 5.16 4.33 -7.81
N VAL A 38 3.89 4.71 -7.59
CA VAL A 38 3.40 5.34 -6.35
C VAL A 38 2.05 4.71 -5.93
N GLY A 39 1.57 5.02 -4.76
CA GLY A 39 0.19 4.70 -4.34
C GLY A 39 0.12 3.67 -3.23
N SER A 40 -0.71 2.63 -3.37
CA SER A 40 -1.05 1.68 -2.30
C SER A 40 0.15 1.12 -1.56
N ASP A 41 0.11 1.13 -0.23
CA ASP A 41 1.06 0.45 0.64
C ASP A 41 0.86 -1.07 0.64
N THR A 42 -0.38 -1.56 0.41
CA THR A 42 -0.66 -3.00 0.33
C THR A 42 0.27 -3.72 -0.64
N LEU A 43 0.62 -3.11 -1.79
CA LEU A 43 1.50 -3.69 -2.80
C LEU A 43 2.97 -3.27 -2.63
N GLN A 44 3.26 -2.34 -1.74
CA GLN A 44 4.54 -1.65 -1.63
C GLN A 44 5.72 -2.60 -1.43
N ASP A 45 5.65 -3.44 -0.39
CA ASP A 45 6.78 -4.28 0.00
C ASP A 45 7.09 -5.37 -1.02
N SER A 46 6.06 -6.01 -1.57
CA SER A 46 6.24 -6.97 -2.67
C SER A 46 6.80 -6.31 -3.92
N MET A 47 6.37 -5.08 -4.21
CA MET A 47 6.89 -4.31 -5.34
C MET A 47 8.34 -3.88 -5.09
N ASN A 48 8.68 -3.40 -3.88
CA ASN A 48 10.05 -3.09 -3.49
C ASN A 48 10.98 -4.30 -3.69
N ALA A 49 10.55 -5.47 -3.23
CA ALA A 49 11.30 -6.70 -3.43
C ALA A 49 11.52 -7.03 -4.92
N ILE A 50 10.50 -6.88 -5.76
CA ILE A 50 10.56 -7.20 -7.19
C ILE A 50 11.44 -6.21 -7.96
N VAL A 51 11.34 -4.90 -7.69
CA VAL A 51 12.08 -3.89 -8.50
C VAL A 51 13.51 -3.69 -8.02
N ASN A 52 13.78 -3.84 -6.71
CA ASN A 52 15.13 -3.72 -6.15
C ASN A 52 15.92 -5.03 -6.26
N GLY A 53 15.22 -6.15 -6.42
CA GLY A 53 15.78 -7.49 -6.44
C GLY A 53 15.70 -8.16 -5.06
N THR A 54 15.38 -9.46 -5.08
CA THR A 54 15.22 -10.27 -3.87
C THR A 54 15.63 -11.71 -4.11
N THR A 55 16.03 -12.40 -3.03
CA THR A 55 16.30 -13.83 -3.01
C THR A 55 15.33 -14.58 -2.08
N ILE A 56 14.23 -13.94 -1.67
CA ILE A 56 13.26 -14.49 -0.69
C ILE A 56 12.65 -15.84 -1.10
N THR A 57 12.69 -16.16 -2.38
CA THR A 57 12.19 -17.43 -2.95
C THR A 57 13.28 -18.51 -3.08
N GLY A 58 14.51 -18.22 -2.69
CA GLY A 58 15.69 -19.06 -2.94
C GLY A 58 16.33 -18.84 -4.32
N ALA A 59 15.71 -18.04 -5.19
CA ALA A 59 16.27 -17.63 -6.48
C ALA A 59 16.29 -16.10 -6.56
N THR A 60 17.22 -15.55 -7.33
CA THR A 60 17.27 -14.10 -7.57
C THR A 60 16.11 -13.68 -8.51
N VAL A 61 15.29 -12.77 -8.06
CA VAL A 61 14.21 -12.17 -8.84
C VAL A 61 14.37 -10.66 -8.83
N ARG A 62 14.44 -10.06 -10.02
CA ARG A 62 14.45 -8.61 -10.21
C ARG A 62 13.79 -8.26 -11.52
N VAL A 63 12.93 -7.27 -11.51
CA VAL A 63 12.31 -6.71 -12.73
C VAL A 63 12.94 -5.37 -13.05
N THR A 64 13.34 -5.21 -14.30
CA THR A 64 13.86 -3.95 -14.86
C THR A 64 13.12 -3.66 -16.16
N SER A 65 13.24 -2.44 -16.68
CA SER A 65 12.77 -2.09 -18.02
C SER A 65 13.95 -1.64 -18.86
N ASN A 66 14.26 -2.39 -19.93
CA ASN A 66 15.43 -2.13 -20.80
C ASN A 66 16.71 -1.89 -19.96
N ASN A 67 16.97 -2.74 -18.98
CA ASN A 67 18.09 -2.66 -18.02
C ASN A 67 18.11 -1.38 -17.14
N LYS A 68 17.07 -0.54 -17.22
CA LYS A 68 16.92 0.61 -16.33
C LYS A 68 16.15 0.24 -15.06
N THR A 69 16.53 0.84 -13.95
CA THR A 69 15.87 0.64 -12.67
C THR A 69 14.50 1.32 -12.64
N LEU A 70 13.58 0.67 -11.95
CA LEU A 70 12.25 1.20 -11.65
C LEU A 70 12.30 1.92 -10.30
N GLY A 71 11.63 3.07 -10.17
CA GLY A 71 11.48 3.78 -8.90
C GLY A 71 10.16 3.39 -8.25
N ASN A 72 10.20 2.60 -7.17
CA ASN A 72 9.02 2.34 -6.36
C ASN A 72 9.08 3.18 -5.11
N PHE A 73 8.10 4.07 -4.94
CA PHE A 73 8.04 5.04 -3.85
C PHE A 73 7.08 4.55 -2.77
N ASP A 74 7.51 4.59 -1.53
CA ASP A 74 6.69 4.17 -0.40
C ASP A 74 5.50 5.11 -0.21
N ALA A 75 4.37 4.57 0.26
CA ALA A 75 3.15 5.34 0.50
C ALA A 75 3.30 6.32 1.67
N PHE A 76 4.16 5.97 2.63
CA PHE A 76 4.46 6.76 3.81
C PHE A 76 5.95 7.10 3.87
N GLY A 77 6.31 8.22 4.52
CA GLY A 77 7.68 8.71 4.61
C GLY A 77 7.73 10.24 4.59
N SER A 78 8.71 10.82 3.89
CA SER A 78 8.81 12.28 3.72
C SER A 78 7.54 12.85 3.08
N ALA A 79 7.13 14.05 3.47
CA ALA A 79 5.91 14.69 2.95
C ALA A 79 5.97 14.91 1.43
N ALA A 80 7.15 15.16 0.88
CA ALA A 80 7.38 15.38 -0.55
C ALA A 80 8.30 14.32 -1.14
N ILE A 81 8.09 13.99 -2.42
CA ILE A 81 8.93 13.12 -3.24
C ILE A 81 9.30 13.79 -4.56
N GLN A 82 10.41 13.37 -5.14
CA GLN A 82 10.81 13.66 -6.52
C GLN A 82 11.00 12.33 -7.24
N THR A 83 10.24 12.06 -8.27
CA THR A 83 10.19 10.74 -8.92
C THR A 83 11.05 10.63 -10.17
N LYS A 84 11.39 11.76 -10.79
CA LYS A 84 12.20 11.83 -12.01
C LYS A 84 13.35 12.82 -11.83
N PRO A 85 14.49 12.62 -12.53
CA PRO A 85 15.57 13.61 -12.58
C PRO A 85 15.02 14.97 -13.04
N ALA A 86 15.42 16.05 -12.34
CA ALA A 86 14.96 17.41 -12.59
C ALA A 86 13.43 17.64 -12.50
N GLY A 87 12.67 16.65 -12.03
CA GLY A 87 11.23 16.78 -11.79
C GLY A 87 10.92 17.65 -10.58
N ALA A 88 9.69 18.15 -10.50
CA ALA A 88 9.26 18.90 -9.33
C ALA A 88 9.13 17.97 -8.09
N PHE A 89 9.44 18.51 -6.92
CA PHE A 89 9.00 17.90 -5.66
C PHE A 89 7.49 18.09 -5.49
N PHE A 90 6.77 17.04 -5.16
CA PHE A 90 5.33 17.07 -4.95
C PHE A 90 4.90 16.20 -3.77
N GLY A 91 3.69 16.44 -3.26
CA GLY A 91 3.17 15.71 -2.10
C GLY A 91 3.13 14.21 -2.35
N ARG A 92 3.65 13.41 -1.41
CA ARG A 92 3.68 11.95 -1.50
C ARG A 92 2.27 11.36 -1.66
N PRO A 93 2.02 10.52 -2.67
CA PRO A 93 0.74 9.82 -2.81
C PRO A 93 0.63 8.68 -1.80
N ALA A 94 -0.16 8.87 -0.74
CA ALA A 94 -0.38 7.89 0.31
C ALA A 94 -1.67 7.09 0.05
N GLY A 95 -1.54 5.88 -0.48
CA GLY A 95 -2.65 4.97 -0.74
C GLY A 95 -3.12 4.93 -2.20
N SER A 96 -4.04 4.01 -2.49
CA SER A 96 -4.50 3.67 -3.85
C SER A 96 -5.11 4.87 -4.58
N GLY A 97 -6.06 5.55 -3.94
CA GLY A 97 -6.75 6.70 -4.53
C GLY A 97 -5.81 7.87 -4.81
N ALA A 98 -4.90 8.15 -3.86
CA ALA A 98 -3.89 9.20 -4.04
C ALA A 98 -2.93 8.86 -5.19
N GLY A 99 -2.53 7.59 -5.33
CA GLY A 99 -1.69 7.11 -6.43
C GLY A 99 -2.35 7.27 -7.80
N VAL A 100 -3.62 6.87 -7.93
CA VAL A 100 -4.39 7.03 -9.17
C VAL A 100 -4.60 8.51 -9.51
N THR A 101 -4.86 9.36 -8.51
CA THR A 101 -4.98 10.81 -8.71
C THR A 101 -3.64 11.41 -9.18
N ALA A 102 -2.51 10.99 -8.60
CA ALA A 102 -1.19 11.42 -9.04
C ALA A 102 -0.89 10.98 -10.47
N LEU A 103 -1.25 9.74 -10.84
CA LEU A 103 -1.10 9.27 -12.23
C LEU A 103 -1.92 10.13 -13.20
N ARG A 104 -3.19 10.41 -12.88
CA ARG A 104 -4.05 11.28 -13.72
C ARG A 104 -3.45 12.67 -13.88
N ALA A 105 -3.00 13.29 -12.79
CA ALA A 105 -2.32 14.58 -12.83
C ALA A 105 -1.01 14.53 -13.65
N SER A 106 -0.28 13.42 -13.56
CA SER A 106 0.94 13.20 -14.36
C SER A 106 0.65 13.09 -15.87
N ILE A 107 -0.50 12.55 -16.25
CA ILE A 107 -0.91 12.44 -17.66
C ILE A 107 -1.40 13.79 -18.20
N THR A 108 -2.19 14.52 -17.42
CA THR A 108 -2.86 15.75 -17.86
C THR A 108 -2.05 17.02 -17.63
N GLY A 109 -1.03 16.99 -16.77
CA GLY A 109 -0.32 18.19 -16.31
C GLY A 109 -1.12 19.00 -15.29
N ALA A 110 -2.20 18.45 -14.72
CA ALA A 110 -2.95 19.12 -13.67
C ALA A 110 -2.12 19.27 -12.39
N ASN A 111 -2.52 20.23 -11.55
CA ASN A 111 -1.94 20.37 -10.22
C ASN A 111 -2.32 19.16 -9.34
N TYR A 112 -1.33 18.59 -8.66
CA TYR A 112 -1.51 17.51 -7.71
C TYR A 112 -1.21 18.01 -6.29
N SER A 113 -2.13 17.73 -5.37
CA SER A 113 -2.02 18.01 -3.94
C SER A 113 -2.14 16.70 -3.16
N GLY A 114 -1.06 15.94 -3.03
CA GLY A 114 -1.05 14.63 -2.37
C GLY A 114 -0.82 14.67 -0.86
N ASN A 115 -0.26 15.77 -0.36
CA ASN A 115 0.01 15.96 1.06
C ASN A 115 -0.25 17.43 1.42
N PRO A 116 -1.05 17.73 2.45
CA PRO A 116 -1.40 19.12 2.80
C PRO A 116 -0.21 19.97 3.22
N ALA A 117 0.90 19.37 3.65
CA ALA A 117 2.14 20.09 4.01
C ALA A 117 2.97 20.48 2.77
N VAL A 118 2.58 20.05 1.56
CA VAL A 118 3.30 20.33 0.31
C VAL A 118 2.40 21.09 -0.65
N PRO A 119 2.81 22.26 -1.16
CA PRO A 119 2.02 23.00 -2.14
C PRO A 119 1.69 22.16 -3.37
N ALA A 120 0.48 22.35 -3.90
CA ALA A 120 0.06 21.72 -5.14
C ALA A 120 1.01 22.09 -6.29
N ARG A 121 1.36 21.11 -7.13
CA ARG A 121 2.33 21.24 -8.23
C ARG A 121 1.82 20.55 -9.48
N GLN A 122 2.20 21.06 -10.62
CA GLN A 122 2.10 20.31 -11.87
C GLN A 122 3.16 19.22 -11.88
N ILE A 123 2.73 18.00 -12.19
CA ILE A 123 3.58 16.79 -12.13
C ILE A 123 3.59 16.02 -13.47
N LEU A 124 3.46 16.73 -14.59
CA LEU A 124 3.45 16.13 -15.92
C LEU A 124 4.62 15.17 -16.10
N GLY A 125 4.34 13.92 -16.49
CA GLY A 125 5.35 12.88 -16.73
C GLY A 125 6.05 12.32 -15.48
N GLN A 126 5.64 12.70 -14.26
CA GLN A 126 6.30 12.30 -13.02
C GLN A 126 5.91 10.91 -12.52
N VAL A 127 4.70 10.44 -12.83
CA VAL A 127 4.15 9.14 -12.41
C VAL A 127 3.76 8.33 -13.63
N ASP A 128 4.26 7.10 -13.71
CA ASP A 128 3.95 6.18 -14.81
C ASP A 128 2.97 5.09 -14.41
N ILE A 129 3.04 4.61 -13.17
CA ILE A 129 2.27 3.49 -12.67
C ILE A 129 1.73 3.84 -11.29
N ALA A 130 0.43 3.65 -11.08
CA ALA A 130 -0.14 3.69 -9.75
C ALA A 130 -0.39 2.27 -9.22
N ARG A 131 0.02 2.00 -7.97
CA ARG A 131 -0.38 0.79 -7.24
C ARG A 131 -1.77 1.02 -6.65
N SER A 132 -2.67 0.03 -6.82
CA SER A 132 -4.01 0.09 -6.24
C SER A 132 -4.42 -1.24 -5.62
N SER A 133 -4.88 -1.21 -4.38
CA SER A 133 -5.45 -2.35 -3.67
C SER A 133 -6.98 -2.44 -3.80
N SER A 134 -7.56 -1.63 -4.68
CA SER A 134 -8.97 -1.70 -5.07
C SER A 134 -9.11 -1.52 -6.58
N GLY A 135 -10.16 -2.10 -7.16
CA GLY A 135 -10.55 -1.87 -8.55
C GLY A 135 -11.09 -0.45 -8.78
N PRO A 136 -11.50 -0.15 -10.00
CA PRO A 136 -11.95 1.18 -10.38
C PRO A 136 -13.30 1.61 -9.75
N GLY A 137 -14.08 0.67 -9.20
CA GLY A 137 -15.38 0.95 -8.60
C GLY A 137 -16.32 1.68 -9.57
N GLY A 138 -16.95 2.75 -9.10
CA GLY A 138 -17.85 3.57 -9.90
C GLY A 138 -17.20 4.30 -11.08
N ASN A 139 -15.88 4.31 -11.18
CA ASN A 139 -15.15 4.88 -12.32
C ASN A 139 -14.93 3.88 -13.47
N ALA A 140 -15.40 2.62 -13.34
CA ALA A 140 -15.28 1.62 -14.40
C ALA A 140 -15.95 2.12 -15.69
N ASN A 141 -15.24 1.98 -16.82
CA ASN A 141 -15.71 2.45 -18.12
C ASN A 141 -15.01 1.67 -19.24
N ALA A 142 -15.76 1.03 -20.10
CA ALA A 142 -15.21 0.22 -21.21
C ALA A 142 -14.30 1.02 -22.16
N ASN A 143 -14.52 2.34 -22.27
CA ASN A 143 -13.70 3.26 -23.06
C ASN A 143 -12.77 4.12 -22.18
N GLY A 144 -12.58 3.73 -20.92
CA GLY A 144 -11.80 4.47 -19.95
C GLY A 144 -10.35 4.69 -20.39
N LEU A 145 -9.74 5.75 -19.89
CA LEU A 145 -8.38 6.19 -20.26
C LEU A 145 -7.29 5.57 -19.42
N LEU A 146 -7.66 4.97 -18.27
CA LEU A 146 -6.75 4.18 -17.43
C LEU A 146 -7.02 2.69 -17.57
N ALA A 147 -5.95 1.91 -17.49
CA ALA A 147 -5.95 0.45 -17.46
C ALA A 147 -5.57 -0.04 -16.05
N TYR A 148 -6.45 -0.75 -15.39
CA TYR A 148 -6.21 -1.50 -14.16
C TYR A 148 -5.79 -2.92 -14.53
N VAL A 149 -4.51 -3.19 -14.46
CA VAL A 149 -3.93 -4.50 -14.77
C VAL A 149 -3.82 -5.32 -13.49
N PRO A 150 -4.45 -6.51 -13.40
CA PRO A 150 -4.43 -7.33 -12.19
C PRO A 150 -3.00 -7.70 -11.77
N TYR A 151 -2.70 -7.51 -10.48
CA TYR A 151 -1.38 -7.77 -9.90
C TYR A 151 -1.35 -9.05 -9.07
N GLY A 152 -2.32 -9.23 -8.21
CA GLY A 152 -2.45 -10.37 -7.31
C GLY A 152 -3.75 -10.28 -6.53
N ARG A 153 -4.17 -11.40 -5.95
CA ARG A 153 -5.36 -11.46 -5.11
C ARG A 153 -4.97 -11.33 -3.65
N ASP A 154 -5.68 -10.48 -2.96
CA ASP A 154 -5.65 -10.23 -1.53
C ASP A 154 -7.04 -10.48 -0.93
N ALA A 155 -7.16 -10.38 0.37
CA ALA A 155 -8.43 -10.33 1.07
C ALA A 155 -8.35 -9.35 2.23
N ILE A 156 -9.50 -8.93 2.73
CA ILE A 156 -9.60 -8.01 3.86
C ILE A 156 -10.22 -8.70 5.07
N GLY A 157 -9.56 -8.55 6.21
CA GLY A 157 -10.10 -8.76 7.53
C GLY A 157 -9.86 -7.51 8.36
N PHE A 158 -9.55 -7.70 9.61
CA PHE A 158 -9.22 -6.58 10.51
C PHE A 158 -8.18 -7.02 11.55
N ALA A 159 -7.31 -6.10 11.94
CA ALA A 159 -6.49 -6.26 13.14
C ALA A 159 -7.25 -5.69 14.33
N TYR A 160 -7.10 -6.29 15.51
CA TYR A 160 -7.72 -5.79 16.74
C TYR A 160 -6.79 -5.99 17.94
N LYS A 161 -6.99 -5.19 18.98
CA LYS A 161 -6.23 -5.28 20.24
C LYS A 161 -7.18 -5.24 21.42
N GLY A 162 -7.16 -6.30 22.25
CA GLY A 162 -8.11 -6.47 23.35
C GLY A 162 -9.36 -7.23 22.91
N GLY A 163 -10.47 -7.06 23.63
CA GLY A 163 -11.67 -7.87 23.43
C GLY A 163 -11.54 -9.28 23.99
N ASP A 164 -12.44 -10.15 23.54
CA ASP A 164 -12.43 -11.58 23.85
C ASP A 164 -12.46 -12.42 22.54
N SER A 165 -12.66 -13.72 22.66
CA SER A 165 -12.70 -14.63 21.49
C SER A 165 -13.80 -14.30 20.47
N SER A 166 -14.84 -13.53 20.83
CA SER A 166 -15.90 -13.11 19.91
C SER A 166 -15.40 -12.11 18.87
N TRP A 167 -14.30 -11.39 19.19
CA TRP A 167 -13.70 -10.44 18.25
C TRP A 167 -12.96 -11.10 17.10
N ALA A 168 -12.61 -12.38 17.22
CA ALA A 168 -11.89 -13.09 16.17
C ALA A 168 -12.74 -13.32 14.90
N ASN A 169 -14.07 -13.23 15.01
CA ASN A 169 -14.98 -13.49 13.91
C ASN A 169 -16.17 -12.52 13.96
N LEU A 170 -16.08 -11.42 13.22
CA LEU A 170 -17.13 -10.41 13.12
C LEU A 170 -17.71 -10.42 11.70
N THR A 171 -19.02 -10.59 11.59
CA THR A 171 -19.72 -10.52 10.30
C THR A 171 -19.71 -9.11 9.71
N ALA A 172 -19.98 -8.99 8.40
CA ALA A 172 -20.12 -7.69 7.74
C ALA A 172 -21.17 -6.81 8.42
N ALA A 173 -22.29 -7.39 8.87
CA ALA A 173 -23.35 -6.66 9.58
C ALA A 173 -22.89 -6.15 10.96
N GLN A 174 -22.14 -6.94 11.71
CA GLN A 174 -21.56 -6.51 13.00
C GLN A 174 -20.53 -5.41 12.79
N LEU A 175 -19.62 -5.57 11.82
CA LEU A 175 -18.65 -4.54 11.47
C LEU A 175 -19.36 -3.25 11.03
N LYS A 176 -20.40 -3.34 10.19
CA LYS A 176 -21.21 -2.18 9.82
C LYS A 176 -21.76 -1.44 11.05
N ALA A 177 -22.42 -2.16 11.96
CA ALA A 177 -23.01 -1.56 13.17
C ALA A 177 -21.94 -0.93 14.09
N ILE A 178 -20.74 -1.51 14.17
CA ILE A 178 -19.61 -0.95 14.92
C ILE A 178 -19.16 0.37 14.29
N TYR A 179 -19.00 0.44 12.96
CA TYR A 179 -18.55 1.65 12.27
C TYR A 179 -19.62 2.74 12.18
N GLU A 180 -20.90 2.37 12.28
CA GLU A 180 -22.02 3.32 12.46
C GLU A 180 -22.21 3.77 13.93
N CYS A 181 -21.45 3.20 14.87
CA CYS A 181 -21.56 3.43 16.31
C CYS A 181 -22.94 3.04 16.89
N THR A 182 -23.71 2.20 16.21
CA THR A 182 -24.95 1.62 16.69
C THR A 182 -24.71 0.40 17.59
N THR A 183 -23.54 -0.24 17.46
CA THR A 183 -22.99 -1.24 18.37
C THR A 183 -21.68 -0.72 18.95
N THR A 184 -21.62 -0.53 20.25
CA THR A 184 -20.45 0.00 20.98
C THR A 184 -19.77 -1.03 21.88
N THR A 185 -20.33 -2.24 21.98
CA THR A 185 -19.77 -3.36 22.75
C THR A 185 -19.84 -4.67 21.97
N VAL A 186 -18.81 -5.49 22.09
CA VAL A 186 -18.75 -6.86 21.55
C VAL A 186 -18.24 -7.77 22.67
N GLY A 187 -18.95 -8.86 22.99
CA GLY A 187 -18.60 -9.75 24.10
C GLY A 187 -18.57 -9.03 25.46
N GLY A 188 -19.35 -7.95 25.63
CA GLY A 188 -19.36 -7.14 26.86
C GLY A 188 -18.21 -6.13 26.96
N VAL A 189 -17.31 -6.07 25.98
CA VAL A 189 -16.17 -5.14 25.94
C VAL A 189 -16.48 -4.00 24.98
N THR A 190 -16.22 -2.75 25.41
CA THR A 190 -16.36 -1.56 24.54
C THR A 190 -15.41 -1.65 23.35
N VAL A 191 -15.93 -1.55 22.13
CA VAL A 191 -15.16 -1.54 20.89
C VAL A 191 -14.96 -0.12 20.37
N LYS A 192 -13.75 0.18 19.91
CA LYS A 192 -13.37 1.47 19.33
C LYS A 192 -12.89 1.26 17.90
N PRO A 193 -13.73 1.50 16.90
CA PRO A 193 -13.32 1.36 15.51
C PRO A 193 -12.35 2.46 15.10
N ARG A 194 -11.28 2.07 14.42
CA ARG A 194 -10.32 2.96 13.76
C ARG A 194 -10.38 2.70 12.25
N ILE A 195 -10.10 3.71 11.44
CA ILE A 195 -10.13 3.56 9.99
C ILE A 195 -8.87 4.17 9.37
N PRO A 196 -8.28 3.56 8.32
CA PRO A 196 -7.16 4.15 7.59
C PRO A 196 -7.50 5.49 6.92
N GLN A 197 -6.47 6.24 6.53
CA GLN A 197 -6.60 7.55 5.84
C GLN A 197 -7.50 7.48 4.60
N SER A 198 -8.07 8.61 4.20
CA SER A 198 -9.07 8.71 3.14
C SER A 198 -8.58 8.23 1.75
N GLY A 199 -7.26 8.31 1.47
CA GLY A 199 -6.66 7.81 0.24
C GLY A 199 -6.42 6.28 0.20
N SER A 200 -6.71 5.56 1.30
CA SER A 200 -6.49 4.13 1.43
C SER A 200 -7.45 3.30 0.57
N GLY A 201 -6.89 2.38 -0.24
CA GLY A 201 -7.69 1.39 -0.97
C GLY A 201 -8.28 0.33 -0.04
N THR A 202 -7.63 0.00 1.05
CA THR A 202 -8.12 -0.89 2.09
C THR A 202 -9.35 -0.31 2.78
N ARG A 203 -9.31 0.99 3.15
CA ARG A 203 -10.49 1.71 3.66
C ARG A 203 -11.65 1.67 2.69
N SER A 204 -11.42 2.08 1.44
CA SER A 204 -12.47 2.14 0.41
C SER A 204 -13.12 0.78 0.16
N PHE A 205 -12.29 -0.26 0.02
CA PHE A 205 -12.78 -1.62 -0.21
C PHE A 205 -13.54 -2.15 1.02
N PHE A 206 -13.00 -1.99 2.22
CA PHE A 206 -13.63 -2.45 3.45
C PHE A 206 -15.00 -1.81 3.68
N LEU A 207 -15.10 -0.49 3.52
CA LEU A 207 -16.39 0.21 3.66
C LEU A 207 -17.42 -0.32 2.65
N GLY A 208 -17.01 -0.56 1.41
CA GLY A 208 -17.87 -1.21 0.41
C GLY A 208 -18.31 -2.60 0.84
N ALA A 209 -17.40 -3.43 1.34
CA ALA A 209 -17.65 -4.80 1.79
C ALA A 209 -18.64 -4.88 2.97
N ILE A 210 -18.66 -3.88 3.85
CA ILE A 210 -19.61 -3.81 4.97
C ILE A 210 -20.85 -2.95 4.67
N GLY A 211 -21.11 -2.62 3.38
CA GLY A 211 -22.34 -1.96 2.94
C GLY A 211 -22.32 -0.43 3.07
N ASN A 212 -21.16 0.20 2.92
CA ASN A 212 -20.96 1.66 2.92
C ASN A 212 -21.63 2.38 4.11
N PRO A 213 -21.24 2.05 5.37
CA PRO A 213 -21.81 2.70 6.54
C PRO A 213 -21.54 4.21 6.54
N THR A 214 -22.45 4.98 7.11
CA THR A 214 -22.13 6.33 7.55
C THR A 214 -21.31 6.25 8.83
N LEU A 215 -20.05 6.67 8.78
CA LEU A 215 -19.16 6.58 9.93
C LEU A 215 -19.68 7.42 11.09
N GLY A 216 -19.89 6.78 12.22
CA GLY A 216 -20.32 7.44 13.46
C GLY A 216 -19.16 8.17 14.17
N SER A 217 -19.50 8.95 15.19
CA SER A 217 -18.52 9.76 15.94
C SER A 217 -17.55 8.94 16.81
N CYS A 218 -17.81 7.66 17.02
CA CYS A 218 -16.91 6.75 17.75
C CYS A 218 -15.73 6.27 16.89
N VAL A 219 -15.78 6.47 15.55
CA VAL A 219 -14.72 6.05 14.64
C VAL A 219 -13.54 6.99 14.78
N SER A 220 -12.43 6.47 15.31
CA SER A 220 -11.21 7.27 15.43
C SER A 220 -10.50 7.40 14.08
N ASP A 221 -9.89 8.57 13.90
CA ASP A 221 -9.14 8.97 12.73
C ASP A 221 -9.94 8.96 11.41
N ALA A 222 -11.23 9.26 11.48
CA ALA A 222 -12.07 9.40 10.29
C ALA A 222 -11.55 10.49 9.31
N THR A 223 -10.78 11.46 9.81
CA THR A 223 -10.12 12.54 9.04
C THR A 223 -8.79 12.15 8.43
N GLY A 224 -8.21 11.03 8.86
CA GLY A 224 -7.31 10.27 8.06
C GLY A 224 -5.83 10.55 8.03
N THR A 225 -5.13 10.18 9.09
CA THR A 225 -3.66 10.05 9.06
C THR A 225 -3.17 8.64 9.42
N THR A 226 -4.06 7.76 9.90
CA THR A 226 -3.70 6.38 10.27
C THR A 226 -3.23 5.60 9.04
N PRO A 227 -2.00 5.06 9.06
CA PRO A 227 -1.52 4.17 8.00
C PRO A 227 -2.40 2.92 7.89
N GLU A 228 -2.60 2.43 6.67
CA GLU A 228 -3.14 1.09 6.48
C GLU A 228 -2.03 0.05 6.75
N ASN A 229 -2.39 -1.18 7.11
CA ASN A 229 -1.46 -2.30 7.32
C ASN A 229 -0.38 -2.08 8.41
N ASP A 230 -0.68 -1.24 9.39
CA ASP A 230 0.12 -1.02 10.59
C ASP A 230 -0.70 -1.33 11.84
N ALA A 231 -0.48 -2.51 12.44
CA ALA A 231 -1.19 -2.93 13.64
C ALA A 231 -0.66 -2.28 14.93
N SER A 232 0.50 -1.63 14.89
CA SER A 232 1.09 -0.96 16.05
C SER A 232 0.33 0.31 16.47
N VAL A 233 -0.50 0.85 15.57
CA VAL A 233 -1.35 2.02 15.84
C VAL A 233 -2.49 1.71 16.82
N LEU A 234 -2.80 0.40 17.07
CA LEU A 234 -3.94 0.00 17.87
C LEU A 234 -3.71 0.22 19.35
N GLY A 235 -4.58 1.02 19.94
CA GLY A 235 -4.78 1.11 21.38
C GLY A 235 -5.66 -0.02 21.92
N ALA A 236 -5.90 -0.02 23.26
CA ALA A 236 -6.74 -1.03 23.89
C ALA A 236 -8.18 -0.95 23.36
N ASN A 237 -8.75 -2.12 23.02
CA ASN A 237 -10.10 -2.30 22.50
C ASN A 237 -10.35 -1.61 21.14
N GLU A 238 -9.31 -1.43 20.36
CA GLU A 238 -9.41 -0.90 18.98
C GLU A 238 -9.36 -2.01 17.95
N LEU A 239 -10.02 -1.77 16.81
CA LEU A 239 -9.90 -2.57 15.60
C LEU A 239 -9.76 -1.68 14.37
N ILE A 240 -9.06 -2.19 13.33
CA ILE A 240 -8.80 -1.49 12.06
C ILE A 240 -8.86 -2.48 10.91
N PRO A 241 -9.43 -2.12 9.72
CA PRO A 241 -9.33 -2.95 8.52
C PRO A 241 -7.88 -3.25 8.16
N PHE A 242 -7.60 -4.48 7.78
CA PHE A 242 -6.23 -4.91 7.49
C PHE A 242 -6.19 -5.89 6.32
N SER A 243 -5.20 -5.75 5.43
CA SER A 243 -4.93 -6.69 4.35
C SER A 243 -4.43 -8.03 4.90
N VAL A 244 -5.02 -9.13 4.47
CA VAL A 244 -4.55 -10.48 4.83
C VAL A 244 -3.15 -10.72 4.26
N ALA A 245 -2.88 -10.30 3.01
CA ALA A 245 -1.57 -10.43 2.40
C ALA A 245 -0.49 -9.71 3.22
N ASN A 246 -0.75 -8.48 3.67
CA ASN A 246 0.19 -7.74 4.52
C ASN A 246 0.36 -8.36 5.90
N TRP A 247 -0.70 -8.89 6.51
CA TRP A 247 -0.58 -9.62 7.76
C TRP A 247 0.33 -10.84 7.60
N VAL A 248 0.06 -11.67 6.59
CA VAL A 248 0.85 -12.88 6.30
C VAL A 248 2.31 -12.51 5.99
N SER A 249 2.57 -11.49 5.19
CA SER A 249 3.93 -11.10 4.83
C SER A 249 4.73 -10.59 6.03
N GLN A 250 4.14 -9.76 6.89
CA GLN A 250 4.76 -9.27 8.11
C GLN A 250 5.04 -10.40 9.08
N ALA A 251 4.03 -11.23 9.38
CA ALA A 251 4.16 -12.35 10.31
C ALA A 251 5.18 -13.40 9.86
N ASN A 252 5.35 -13.57 8.55
CA ASN A 252 6.34 -14.48 7.97
C ASN A 252 7.73 -13.85 7.80
N GLY A 253 7.92 -12.58 8.18
CA GLY A 253 9.21 -11.90 8.06
C GLY A 253 9.62 -11.58 6.62
N ALA A 254 8.65 -11.47 5.69
CA ALA A 254 8.92 -11.07 4.31
C ALA A 254 9.14 -9.55 4.19
N THR A 255 8.68 -8.77 5.16
CA THR A 255 8.83 -7.31 5.26
C THR A 255 9.90 -6.91 6.26
N GLY A 256 10.48 -5.71 6.11
CA GLY A 256 11.45 -5.18 7.06
C GLY A 256 10.84 -4.76 8.40
N ILE A 257 9.52 -4.53 8.45
CA ILE A 257 8.76 -4.14 9.65
C ILE A 257 7.69 -5.20 9.90
N ASN A 258 7.56 -5.64 11.15
CA ASN A 258 6.52 -6.57 11.57
C ASN A 258 5.72 -5.96 12.73
N THR A 259 4.52 -5.47 12.44
CA THR A 259 3.60 -4.90 13.44
C THR A 259 2.64 -5.94 14.00
N THR A 260 2.58 -7.15 13.42
CA THR A 260 1.69 -8.24 13.86
C THR A 260 2.11 -8.85 15.19
N THR A 261 3.35 -8.61 15.63
CA THR A 261 3.90 -9.03 16.93
C THR A 261 3.67 -8.00 18.04
N THR A 262 3.00 -6.88 17.75
CA THR A 262 2.62 -5.89 18.76
C THR A 262 1.79 -6.57 19.86
N SER A 263 2.18 -6.35 21.12
CA SER A 263 1.55 -7.03 22.26
C SER A 263 0.04 -6.84 22.29
N GLY A 264 -0.69 -7.95 22.42
CA GLY A 264 -2.15 -7.99 22.49
C GLY A 264 -2.88 -7.77 21.16
N VAL A 265 -2.15 -7.67 20.04
CA VAL A 265 -2.73 -7.56 18.70
C VAL A 265 -3.03 -8.96 18.15
N ALA A 266 -4.18 -9.11 17.51
CA ALA A 266 -4.60 -10.31 16.81
C ALA A 266 -5.30 -9.95 15.49
N PHE A 267 -5.47 -10.96 14.61
CA PHE A 267 -6.20 -10.82 13.35
C PHE A 267 -7.59 -11.41 13.47
N GLY A 268 -8.59 -10.68 12.98
CA GLY A 268 -9.99 -11.12 12.94
C GLY A 268 -10.47 -11.39 11.52
N SER A 269 -11.27 -12.44 11.40
CA SER A 269 -11.95 -12.82 10.16
C SER A 269 -13.28 -12.07 10.02
N ALA A 270 -13.52 -11.55 8.81
CA ALA A 270 -14.80 -10.97 8.42
C ALA A 270 -15.71 -11.96 7.67
N VAL A 271 -15.20 -13.15 7.33
CA VAL A 271 -15.94 -14.23 6.65
C VAL A 271 -16.32 -15.29 7.67
N SER A 272 -17.61 -15.50 7.85
CA SER A 272 -18.13 -16.42 8.86
C SER A 272 -17.59 -17.85 8.68
N GLY A 273 -17.06 -18.42 9.75
CA GLY A 273 -16.56 -19.80 9.79
C GLY A 273 -15.27 -20.04 9.00
N GLN A 274 -14.62 -19.01 8.48
CA GLN A 274 -13.38 -19.15 7.71
C GLN A 274 -12.23 -18.33 8.32
N ALA A 275 -11.11 -19.00 8.59
CA ALA A 275 -9.88 -18.32 8.93
C ALA A 275 -9.27 -17.67 7.67
N ALA A 276 -8.72 -16.46 7.80
CA ALA A 276 -8.10 -15.73 6.67
C ALA A 276 -6.80 -16.38 6.18
N PHE A 277 -6.12 -17.10 7.05
CA PHE A 277 -4.89 -17.86 6.79
C PHE A 277 -4.82 -19.08 7.71
N THR A 278 -3.92 -20.00 7.38
CA THR A 278 -3.62 -21.22 8.18
C THR A 278 -2.14 -21.25 8.55
N GLY A 279 -1.75 -22.17 9.44
CA GLY A 279 -0.38 -22.29 9.93
C GLY A 279 -0.07 -21.37 11.09
N THR A 280 1.20 -21.29 11.46
CA THR A 280 1.73 -20.43 12.52
C THR A 280 2.93 -19.65 11.99
N ALA A 281 3.10 -18.42 12.46
CA ALA A 281 4.26 -17.60 12.09
C ALA A 281 5.57 -18.34 12.44
N PRO A 282 6.59 -18.30 11.57
CA PRO A 282 6.70 -17.54 10.32
C PRO A 282 6.23 -18.32 9.06
N ASN A 283 5.28 -19.23 9.17
CA ASN A 283 4.81 -20.09 8.08
C ASN A 283 3.28 -19.96 7.87
N LEU A 284 2.76 -18.75 7.95
CA LEU A 284 1.35 -18.50 7.61
C LEU A 284 1.13 -18.69 6.12
N VAL A 285 0.01 -19.32 5.77
CA VAL A 285 -0.42 -19.55 4.38
C VAL A 285 -1.80 -18.93 4.17
N PRO A 286 -1.99 -18.09 3.14
CA PRO A 286 -3.29 -17.56 2.78
C PRO A 286 -4.33 -18.67 2.57
N ASN A 287 -5.52 -18.49 3.13
CA ASN A 287 -6.63 -19.43 2.90
C ASN A 287 -7.32 -19.06 1.57
N SER A 288 -7.21 -19.95 0.58
CA SER A 288 -7.77 -19.72 -0.76
C SER A 288 -9.29 -19.53 -0.74
N SER A 289 -10.02 -20.22 0.15
CA SER A 289 -11.47 -20.07 0.30
C SER A 289 -11.82 -18.66 0.82
N TYR A 290 -11.05 -18.13 1.77
CA TYR A 290 -11.23 -16.76 2.25
C TYR A 290 -10.93 -15.74 1.16
N TYR A 291 -9.83 -15.93 0.42
CA TYR A 291 -9.44 -15.03 -0.68
C TYR A 291 -10.43 -15.07 -1.85
N SER A 292 -11.14 -16.16 -2.05
CA SER A 292 -12.17 -16.27 -3.08
C SER A 292 -13.54 -15.74 -2.65
N ASP A 293 -13.72 -15.34 -1.39
CA ASP A 293 -14.97 -14.74 -0.91
C ASP A 293 -15.34 -13.51 -1.77
N ALA A 294 -16.60 -13.42 -2.16
CA ALA A 294 -17.09 -12.39 -3.08
C ALA A 294 -17.12 -10.99 -2.44
N THR A 295 -17.18 -10.92 -1.10
CA THR A 295 -17.31 -9.68 -0.34
C THR A 295 -15.95 -9.18 0.15
N PHE A 296 -15.13 -10.06 0.72
CA PHE A 296 -13.88 -9.71 1.38
C PHE A 296 -12.61 -10.07 0.58
N GLY A 297 -12.72 -10.93 -0.45
CA GLY A 297 -11.64 -11.15 -1.40
C GLY A 297 -11.56 -10.05 -2.45
N ARG A 298 -10.35 -9.58 -2.80
CA ARG A 298 -10.16 -8.51 -3.79
C ARG A 298 -8.97 -8.77 -4.69
N ASP A 299 -9.06 -8.38 -5.94
CA ASP A 299 -7.88 -8.22 -6.77
C ASP A 299 -7.22 -6.88 -6.51
N THR A 300 -5.90 -6.84 -6.62
CA THR A 300 -5.07 -5.65 -6.57
C THR A 300 -4.50 -5.36 -7.95
N TYR A 301 -4.09 -4.12 -8.22
CA TYR A 301 -3.83 -3.68 -9.59
C TYR A 301 -2.60 -2.79 -9.69
N LEU A 302 -1.95 -2.85 -10.87
CA LEU A 302 -1.13 -1.77 -11.39
C LEU A 302 -1.96 -0.96 -12.38
N VAL A 303 -1.98 0.36 -12.22
CA VAL A 303 -2.79 1.25 -13.04
C VAL A 303 -1.87 2.08 -13.91
N VAL A 304 -2.13 2.11 -15.22
CA VAL A 304 -1.36 2.85 -16.22
C VAL A 304 -2.28 3.61 -17.18
N GLU A 305 -1.75 4.57 -17.92
CA GLU A 305 -2.48 5.17 -19.06
C GLU A 305 -2.72 4.11 -20.14
N TYR A 306 -3.99 3.90 -20.54
CA TYR A 306 -4.35 2.86 -21.48
C TYR A 306 -3.71 3.07 -22.86
N ALA A 307 -3.61 4.31 -23.33
CA ALA A 307 -2.96 4.68 -24.58
C ALA A 307 -1.51 4.19 -24.64
N ARG A 308 -0.77 4.25 -23.53
CA ARG A 308 0.65 3.82 -23.49
C ARG A 308 0.85 2.30 -23.59
N ILE A 309 -0.19 1.50 -23.38
CA ILE A 309 -0.11 0.04 -23.54
C ILE A 309 -0.91 -0.49 -24.75
N THR A 310 -1.44 0.39 -25.59
CA THR A 310 -2.24 0.06 -26.78
C THR A 310 -1.40 0.24 -28.03
N PRO A 311 -1.04 -0.83 -28.77
CA PRO A 311 -0.09 -0.76 -29.90
C PRO A 311 -0.48 0.20 -31.03
N SER A 312 -1.77 0.46 -31.20
CA SER A 312 -2.29 1.38 -32.26
C SER A 312 -2.30 2.85 -31.84
N ASP A 313 -1.98 3.18 -30.58
CA ASP A 313 -2.00 4.56 -30.09
C ASP A 313 -0.65 5.25 -30.34
N ALA A 314 -0.68 6.55 -30.64
CA ALA A 314 0.54 7.34 -30.84
C ALA A 314 1.42 7.45 -29.56
N LYS A 315 0.84 7.23 -28.39
CA LYS A 315 1.55 7.20 -27.10
C LYS A 315 2.10 5.82 -26.73
N TYR A 316 1.98 4.83 -27.62
CA TYR A 316 2.39 3.45 -27.30
C TYR A 316 3.83 3.37 -26.83
N ASP A 317 4.03 2.71 -25.70
CA ASP A 317 5.30 2.45 -25.04
C ASP A 317 5.47 0.94 -24.85
N ALA A 318 6.14 0.30 -25.79
CA ALA A 318 6.32 -1.15 -25.80
C ALA A 318 7.00 -1.67 -24.52
N SER A 319 7.90 -0.88 -23.92
CA SER A 319 8.58 -1.26 -22.68
C SER A 319 7.63 -1.26 -21.49
N LEU A 320 6.77 -0.25 -21.37
CA LEU A 320 5.74 -0.20 -20.34
C LEU A 320 4.69 -1.30 -20.57
N ALA A 321 4.25 -1.50 -21.82
CA ALA A 321 3.28 -2.54 -22.16
C ALA A 321 3.78 -3.93 -21.72
N ASN A 322 5.04 -4.28 -22.06
CA ASN A 322 5.65 -5.54 -21.64
C ASN A 322 5.81 -5.63 -20.11
N LEU A 323 6.18 -4.52 -19.47
CA LEU A 323 6.40 -4.46 -18.01
C LEU A 323 5.13 -4.78 -17.21
N VAL A 324 3.96 -4.42 -17.72
CA VAL A 324 2.66 -4.64 -17.06
C VAL A 324 1.81 -5.72 -17.71
N ASN A 325 2.31 -6.46 -18.70
CA ASN A 325 1.57 -7.54 -19.37
C ASN A 325 1.66 -8.84 -18.56
N PRO A 326 0.56 -9.40 -18.02
CA PRO A 326 0.58 -10.64 -17.25
C PRO A 326 1.03 -11.86 -18.04
N GLY A 327 0.95 -11.83 -19.37
CA GLY A 327 1.42 -12.89 -20.27
C GLY A 327 2.94 -12.87 -20.55
N VAL A 328 3.63 -11.80 -20.15
CA VAL A 328 5.08 -11.69 -20.32
C VAL A 328 5.78 -12.21 -19.07
N ASN A 329 6.66 -13.20 -19.22
CA ASN A 329 7.45 -13.73 -18.13
C ASN A 329 8.28 -12.61 -17.48
N ASN A 330 8.29 -12.61 -16.13
CA ASN A 330 8.98 -11.61 -15.33
C ASN A 330 8.49 -10.16 -15.54
N SER A 331 7.26 -9.96 -16.02
CA SER A 331 6.59 -8.66 -15.89
C SER A 331 6.16 -8.42 -14.44
N LEU A 332 5.86 -7.18 -14.09
CA LEU A 332 5.36 -6.83 -12.74
C LEU A 332 4.03 -7.52 -12.41
N THR A 333 3.24 -7.86 -13.41
CA THR A 333 1.90 -8.46 -13.26
C THR A 333 1.88 -9.98 -13.49
N SER A 334 2.97 -10.59 -13.96
CA SER A 334 3.05 -12.04 -14.15
C SER A 334 2.90 -12.80 -12.82
N PHE A 335 2.32 -14.01 -12.87
CA PHE A 335 2.08 -14.83 -11.68
C PHE A 335 2.50 -16.29 -11.90
N GLY A 336 3.77 -16.50 -12.29
CA GLY A 336 4.37 -17.83 -12.45
C GLY A 336 4.58 -18.57 -11.12
N SER A 337 4.84 -19.86 -11.20
CA SER A 337 5.03 -20.74 -10.04
C SER A 337 6.51 -21.08 -9.74
N LEU A 338 7.42 -20.86 -10.70
CA LEU A 338 8.84 -21.14 -10.52
C LEU A 338 9.43 -20.20 -9.46
N SER A 339 10.41 -20.69 -8.67
CA SER A 339 11.08 -19.87 -7.64
C SER A 339 11.74 -18.60 -8.19
N SER A 340 12.13 -18.60 -9.47
CA SER A 340 12.68 -17.45 -10.17
C SER A 340 11.62 -16.50 -10.74
N SER A 341 10.32 -16.75 -10.50
CA SER A 341 9.23 -15.93 -11.03
C SER A 341 8.81 -14.81 -10.08
N VAL A 342 8.29 -13.73 -10.65
CA VAL A 342 7.64 -12.64 -9.91
C VAL A 342 6.46 -13.16 -9.07
N GLY A 343 5.68 -14.14 -9.59
CA GLY A 343 4.58 -14.74 -8.85
C GLY A 343 5.01 -15.45 -7.58
N ALA A 344 6.18 -16.10 -7.57
CA ALA A 344 6.72 -16.74 -6.38
C ALA A 344 7.06 -15.70 -5.31
N VAL A 345 7.61 -14.55 -5.69
CA VAL A 345 7.85 -13.43 -4.77
C VAL A 345 6.52 -12.93 -4.20
N LYS A 346 5.52 -12.65 -5.03
CA LYS A 346 4.19 -12.21 -4.57
C LYS A 346 3.56 -13.16 -3.55
N LYS A 347 3.72 -14.49 -3.76
CA LYS A 347 3.24 -15.50 -2.80
C LYS A 347 3.91 -15.38 -1.44
N LYS A 348 5.22 -15.05 -1.38
CA LYS A 348 5.93 -14.79 -0.11
C LYS A 348 5.37 -13.57 0.63
N PHE A 349 4.82 -12.62 -0.11
CA PHE A 349 4.13 -11.45 0.43
C PHE A 349 2.61 -11.68 0.60
N GLY A 350 2.16 -12.93 0.68
CA GLY A 350 0.78 -13.27 1.01
C GLY A 350 -0.23 -13.12 -0.13
N PHE A 351 0.18 -12.78 -1.36
CA PHE A 351 -0.73 -12.71 -2.49
C PHE A 351 -0.97 -14.09 -3.10
N LEU A 352 -2.21 -14.33 -3.54
CA LEU A 352 -2.55 -15.41 -4.46
C LEU A 352 -2.62 -14.88 -5.89
N ALA A 353 -2.75 -15.79 -6.87
CA ALA A 353 -2.99 -15.39 -8.26
C ALA A 353 -4.25 -14.52 -8.35
N PRO A 354 -4.28 -13.47 -9.17
CA PRO A 354 -5.47 -12.68 -9.35
C PRO A 354 -6.61 -13.53 -9.93
N SER A 355 -7.86 -13.17 -9.64
CA SER A 355 -9.05 -13.90 -10.12
C SER A 355 -9.18 -13.88 -11.63
N THR A 356 -8.58 -12.88 -12.27
CA THR A 356 -8.54 -12.71 -13.72
C THR A 356 -7.26 -11.99 -14.13
N THR A 357 -6.85 -12.16 -15.38
CA THR A 357 -5.80 -11.37 -16.02
C THR A 357 -6.36 -10.25 -16.92
N ASN A 358 -7.68 -10.15 -17.01
CA ASN A 358 -8.34 -9.17 -17.86
C ASN A 358 -8.16 -7.75 -17.29
N ILE A 359 -7.74 -6.85 -18.15
CA ILE A 359 -7.61 -5.43 -17.83
C ILE A 359 -9.00 -4.82 -17.63
N GLN A 360 -9.18 -4.07 -16.55
CA GLN A 360 -10.37 -3.23 -16.35
C GLN A 360 -10.05 -1.81 -16.77
N ARG A 361 -10.85 -1.23 -17.66
CA ARG A 361 -10.70 0.17 -18.05
C ARG A 361 -11.53 1.08 -17.16
N ALA A 362 -11.05 2.29 -16.95
CA ALA A 362 -11.66 3.25 -16.04
C ALA A 362 -11.42 4.68 -16.48
N TYR A 363 -12.27 5.59 -15.99
CA TYR A 363 -12.24 7.03 -16.22
C TYR A 363 -12.49 7.41 -17.68
N ALA A 364 -13.70 7.89 -17.97
CA ALA A 364 -14.06 8.42 -19.28
C ALA A 364 -13.25 9.69 -19.63
N THR A 365 -12.84 10.45 -18.61
CA THR A 365 -11.99 11.64 -18.69
C THR A 365 -10.93 11.62 -17.60
N LEU A 366 -9.79 12.21 -17.85
CA LEU A 366 -8.69 12.36 -16.89
C LEU A 366 -8.69 13.73 -16.24
#